data_4472ba2fc24be75011f1fe5aa150235d
#
_entry.id   4472ba2fc24be75011f1fe5aa150235d
#
_cell.length_a   1.000
_cell.length_b   1.000
_cell.length_c   1.000
_cell.angle_alpha   90.00
_cell.angle_beta   90.00
_cell.angle_gamma   90.00
#
_symmetry.space_group_name_H-M   'P 1'
#
loop_
_entity.id
_entity.type
_entity.pdbx_description
1 polymer ?
#
loop_
_entity_poly.entity_id
_entity_poly.type
_entity_poly.pdbx_seq_one_letter_code
_entity_poly.pdbx_strand_id
1 'polypeptide(L)'
;MKYFVYLITSKNKQKHLSYVGYTNNLRKRLSKHNASKGAKFTRGRKWILAYSKSYDSKSKAMSEEYKLKKNYKLRNKIKSNYL
;
A
#
# COMPACT_ATOMS: atom_id res chain seq x y z
N MET A 1 -12.23 10.06 13.10
CA MET A 1 -11.44 9.95 11.87
C MET A 1 -10.86 8.56 11.75
N LYS A 2 -10.90 7.97 10.57
CA LYS A 2 -10.34 6.65 10.31
C LYS A 2 -8.97 6.75 9.69
N TYR A 3 -8.12 5.79 10.02
CA TYR A 3 -6.81 5.63 9.38
C TYR A 3 -6.77 4.27 8.73
N PHE A 4 -6.11 4.18 7.58
CA PHE A 4 -6.08 2.96 6.78
C PHE A 4 -4.64 2.49 6.59
N VAL A 5 -4.43 1.20 6.81
CA VAL A 5 -3.21 0.55 6.35
C VAL A 5 -3.54 -0.03 4.99
N TYR A 6 -2.67 0.17 4.02
CA TYR A 6 -2.94 -0.27 2.66
C TYR A 6 -1.72 -0.94 2.04
N LEU A 7 -2.00 -1.79 1.08
CA LEU A 7 -0.97 -2.38 0.22
C LEU A 7 -1.38 -2.10 -1.22
N ILE A 8 -0.51 -1.45 -1.95
CA ILE A 8 -0.69 -1.20 -3.38
C ILE A 8 0.30 -2.06 -4.15
N THR A 9 -0.07 -2.45 -5.36
CA THR A 9 0.77 -3.30 -6.18
C THR A 9 0.88 -2.71 -7.59
N SER A 10 2.03 -2.94 -8.21
CA SER A 10 2.29 -2.51 -9.58
C SER A 10 3.01 -3.63 -10.30
N LYS A 11 2.50 -3.98 -11.46
CA LYS A 11 3.07 -5.07 -12.25
C LYS A 11 3.39 -4.59 -13.66
N ASN A 12 4.59 -4.92 -14.13
CA ASN A 12 4.95 -4.78 -15.53
C ASN A 12 5.52 -6.13 -16.01
N LYS A 13 6.06 -6.16 -17.21
CA LYS A 13 6.55 -7.41 -17.82
C LYS A 13 7.68 -8.07 -17.02
N GLN A 14 8.41 -7.29 -16.23
CA GLN A 14 9.63 -7.77 -15.56
C GLN A 14 9.51 -7.85 -14.06
N LYS A 15 8.63 -7.03 -13.45
CA LYS A 15 8.58 -6.91 -11.99
C LYS A 15 7.15 -6.81 -11.49
N HIS A 16 6.92 -7.42 -10.35
CA HIS A 16 5.68 -7.28 -9.60
C HIS A 16 6.05 -6.75 -8.20
N LEU A 17 5.77 -5.49 -7.97
CA LEU A 17 6.18 -4.79 -6.75
C LEU A 17 4.99 -4.52 -5.85
N SER A 18 5.26 -4.37 -4.57
CA SER A 18 4.24 -3.94 -3.61
C SER A 18 4.80 -2.84 -2.72
N TYR A 19 3.89 -2.02 -2.20
CA TYR A 19 4.22 -0.94 -1.28
C TYR A 19 3.17 -0.88 -0.19
N VAL A 20 3.60 -0.77 1.06
CA VAL A 20 2.73 -0.69 2.23
C VAL A 20 2.85 0.69 2.84
N GLY A 21 1.70 1.29 3.19
CA GLY A 21 1.68 2.57 3.84
C GLY A 21 0.43 2.72 4.70
N TYR A 22 0.28 3.89 5.33
CA TYR A 22 -0.95 4.22 6.01
C TYR A 22 -1.35 5.65 5.66
N THR A 23 -2.65 5.94 5.74
CA THR A 23 -3.19 7.25 5.38
C THR A 23 -4.57 7.43 6.01
N ASN A 24 -5.00 8.67 6.15
CA ASN A 24 -6.38 8.97 6.52
C ASN A 24 -7.28 9.17 5.31
N ASN A 25 -6.76 9.06 4.10
CA ASN A 25 -7.54 9.22 2.87
C ASN A 25 -6.94 8.35 1.77
N LEU A 26 -7.50 7.14 1.60
CA LEU A 26 -7.00 6.16 0.64
C LEU A 26 -7.02 6.66 -0.80
N ARG A 27 -8.13 7.26 -1.22
CA ARG A 27 -8.29 7.73 -2.59
C ARG A 27 -7.23 8.78 -2.95
N LYS A 28 -7.06 9.76 -2.07
CA LYS A 28 -6.10 10.83 -2.29
C LYS A 28 -4.66 10.29 -2.30
N ARG A 29 -4.36 9.36 -1.39
CA ARG A 29 -3.02 8.79 -1.30
C ARG A 29 -2.68 7.95 -2.54
N LEU A 30 -3.62 7.11 -2.98
CA LEU A 30 -3.42 6.30 -4.19
C LEU A 30 -3.22 7.21 -5.40
N SER A 31 -4.01 8.28 -5.50
CA SER A 31 -3.87 9.25 -6.57
C SER A 31 -2.47 9.88 -6.57
N LYS A 32 -1.93 10.20 -5.40
CA LYS A 32 -0.58 10.75 -5.28
C LYS A 32 0.49 9.75 -5.74
N HIS A 33 0.34 8.49 -5.36
CA HIS A 33 1.28 7.45 -5.81
C HIS A 33 1.27 7.35 -7.34
N ASN A 34 0.10 7.36 -7.94
CA ASN A 34 -0.04 7.26 -9.40
C ASN A 34 0.42 8.52 -10.13
N ALA A 35 0.42 9.66 -9.45
CA ALA A 35 0.91 10.91 -10.00
C ALA A 35 2.41 11.12 -9.75
N SER A 36 3.10 10.12 -9.22
CA SER A 36 4.52 10.17 -8.85
C SER A 36 4.82 11.22 -7.79
N LYS A 37 3.82 11.54 -6.94
CA LYS A 37 3.93 12.53 -5.87
C LYS A 37 3.84 11.90 -4.48
N GLY A 38 3.76 10.57 -4.43
CA GLY A 38 3.75 9.84 -3.17
C GLY A 38 5.17 9.54 -2.72
N ALA A 39 5.42 8.28 -2.31
CA ALA A 39 6.75 7.88 -1.90
C ALA A 39 7.69 7.79 -3.10
N LYS A 40 8.97 7.99 -2.85
CA LYS A 40 10.00 7.91 -3.89
C LYS A 40 9.98 6.56 -4.61
N PHE A 41 9.77 5.48 -3.84
CA PHE A 41 9.71 4.12 -4.35
C PHE A 41 8.59 3.93 -5.40
N THR A 42 7.49 4.69 -5.29
CA THR A 42 6.32 4.50 -6.15
C THR A 42 6.33 5.35 -7.42
N ARG A 43 7.35 6.16 -7.63
CA ARG A 43 7.43 7.05 -8.79
C ARG A 43 7.53 6.28 -10.11
N GLY A 44 6.86 6.81 -11.12
CA GLY A 44 6.98 6.30 -12.48
C GLY A 44 6.27 4.99 -12.74
N ARG A 45 5.37 4.56 -11.85
CA ARG A 45 4.66 3.31 -11.99
C ARG A 45 3.16 3.52 -11.77
N LYS A 46 2.37 2.62 -12.31
CA LYS A 46 0.94 2.59 -12.08
C LYS A 46 0.62 1.62 -10.95
N TRP A 47 -0.12 2.08 -9.96
CA TRP A 47 -0.43 1.31 -8.74
C TRP A 47 -1.92 1.06 -8.61
N ILE A 48 -2.27 -0.14 -8.14
CA ILE A 48 -3.64 -0.49 -7.78
C ILE A 48 -3.68 -0.88 -6.32
N LEU A 49 -4.84 -0.64 -5.69
CA LEU A 49 -5.08 -1.01 -4.30
C LEU A 49 -5.37 -2.50 -4.22
N ALA A 50 -4.52 -3.24 -3.51
CA ALA A 50 -4.66 -4.68 -3.36
C ALA A 50 -5.23 -5.07 -2.00
N TYR A 51 -5.05 -4.21 -0.98
CA TYR A 51 -5.48 -4.51 0.38
C TYR A 51 -5.62 -3.22 1.17
N SER A 52 -6.64 -3.13 2.02
CA SER A 52 -6.72 -2.06 3.00
C SER A 52 -7.49 -2.53 4.23
N LYS A 53 -7.17 -1.93 5.36
CA LYS A 53 -7.89 -2.16 6.61
C LYS A 53 -7.91 -0.87 7.40
N SER A 54 -9.06 -0.54 8.00
CA SER A 54 -9.23 0.70 8.74
C SER A 54 -8.99 0.50 10.23
N TYR A 55 -8.53 1.56 10.87
CA TYR A 55 -8.27 1.62 12.32
C TYR A 55 -8.75 2.96 12.84
N ASP A 56 -9.12 2.98 14.12
CA ASP A 56 -9.69 4.18 14.74
C ASP A 56 -8.63 5.18 15.21
N SER A 57 -7.36 4.78 15.25
CA SER A 57 -6.30 5.68 15.69
C SER A 57 -5.09 5.60 14.77
N LYS A 58 -4.38 6.72 14.68
CA LYS A 58 -3.14 6.79 13.91
C LYS A 58 -2.08 5.84 14.48
N SER A 59 -1.98 5.78 15.80
CA SER A 59 -1.01 4.92 16.49
C SER A 59 -1.22 3.46 16.11
N LYS A 60 -2.48 3.01 16.12
CA LYS A 60 -2.80 1.63 15.75
C LYS A 60 -2.47 1.36 14.29
N ALA A 61 -2.82 2.29 13.41
CA ALA A 61 -2.51 2.15 11.98
C ALA A 61 -1.00 2.06 11.74
N MET A 62 -0.22 2.91 12.40
CA MET A 62 1.23 2.88 12.26
C MET A 62 1.82 1.54 12.72
N SER A 63 1.33 1.03 13.84
CA SER A 63 1.77 -0.27 14.37
C SER A 63 1.44 -1.40 13.39
N GLU A 64 0.23 -1.41 12.85
CA GLU A 64 -0.21 -2.45 11.91
C GLU A 64 0.47 -2.33 10.55
N GLU A 65 0.77 -1.10 10.12
CA GLU A 65 1.56 -0.88 8.91
C GLU A 65 2.94 -1.52 9.04
N TYR A 66 3.60 -1.30 10.17
CA TYR A 66 4.91 -1.87 10.44
C TYR A 66 4.89 -3.40 10.42
N LYS A 67 3.85 -3.99 11.05
CA LYS A 67 3.68 -5.44 11.04
C LYS A 67 3.49 -5.99 9.64
N LEU A 68 2.69 -5.31 8.83
CA LEU A 68 2.45 -5.74 7.46
C LEU A 68 3.72 -5.64 6.60
N LYS A 69 4.50 -4.58 6.78
CA LYS A 69 5.78 -4.43 6.07
C LYS A 69 6.72 -5.60 6.33
N LYS A 70 6.72 -6.11 7.57
CA LYS A 70 7.58 -7.22 7.95
C LYS A 70 6.99 -8.59 7.61
N ASN A 71 5.71 -8.66 7.31
CA ASN A 71 5.06 -9.93 7.02
C ASN A 71 5.19 -10.26 5.53
N TYR A 72 6.36 -10.74 5.17
CA TYR A 72 6.71 -11.06 3.80
C TYR A 72 5.75 -12.06 3.15
N LYS A 73 5.38 -13.10 3.91
CA LYS A 73 4.48 -14.14 3.40
C LYS A 73 3.10 -13.59 3.06
N LEU A 74 2.55 -12.76 3.94
CA LEU A 74 1.23 -12.16 3.71
C LEU A 74 1.27 -11.18 2.55
N ARG A 75 2.31 -10.35 2.46
CA ARG A 75 2.45 -9.40 1.35
C ARG A 75 2.52 -10.13 0.00
N ASN A 76 3.27 -11.22 -0.06
CA ASN A 76 3.35 -12.01 -1.28
C ASN A 76 2.03 -12.68 -1.63
N LYS A 77 1.30 -13.16 -0.63
CA LYS A 77 -0.02 -13.76 -0.84
C LYS A 77 -1.00 -12.73 -1.41
N ILE A 78 -1.04 -11.55 -0.84
CA ILE A 78 -1.89 -10.46 -1.32
C ILE A 78 -1.50 -10.09 -2.75
N LYS A 79 -0.21 -9.92 -2.99
CA LYS A 79 0.32 -9.54 -4.30
C LYS A 79 -0.03 -10.56 -5.38
N SER A 80 0.08 -11.85 -5.08
CA SER A 80 -0.18 -12.89 -6.08
C SER A 80 -1.65 -12.99 -6.49
N ASN A 81 -2.57 -12.47 -5.70
CA ASN A 81 -3.97 -12.39 -6.09
C ASN A 81 -4.20 -11.41 -7.24
N TYR A 82 -3.20 -10.64 -7.61
CA TYR A 82 -3.27 -9.63 -8.66
C TYR A 82 -2.30 -9.92 -9.82
N LEU A 83 -1.93 -11.16 -9.97
CA LEU A 83 -1.09 -11.61 -11.10
C LEU A 83 -1.87 -11.67 -12.41
#